data_f9e90028596929809c82002ae3a6f7d8
#
_entry.id   f9e90028596929809c82002ae3a6f7d8
#
_cell.length_a   1.000
_cell.length_b   1.000
_cell.length_c   1.000
_cell.angle_alpha   90.00
_cell.angle_beta   90.00
_cell.angle_gamma   90.00
#
_symmetry.space_group_name_H-M   'P 1'
#
loop_
_entity.id
_entity.type
_entity.pdbx_description
1 polymer ?
#
loop_
_entity_poly.entity_id
_entity_poly.type
_entity_poly.pdbx_seq_one_letter_code
_entity_poly.pdbx_strand_id
1 'polypeptide(L)'
;MKLGASVLPSRRIDTAPVADTWESHTARCVTRWGRAGAVISLDGEIDASNADALGDYVQQCAAYCEWLVLDLSDLEFIGTTGFSVLTTITSRCADARIYCSTVPGPAVTRLLRICDPTNALPTSASVSDALSGVQGLRQAR
;
A
#
# COMPACT_ATOMS: atom_id res chain seq x y z
N MET A 1 5.16 -8.12 -23.35
CA MET A 1 5.32 -7.79 -22.79
C MET A 1 5.33 -7.35 -22.36
N LYS A 2 4.82 -7.30 -22.74
CA LYS A 2 4.73 -6.97 -22.13
C LYS A 2 4.73 -6.22 -21.56
N LEU A 3 4.14 -5.99 -21.81
CA LEU A 3 4.08 -5.41 -20.98
C LEU A 3 4.30 -4.64 -20.63
N GLY A 4 3.90 -4.55 -20.91
CA GLY A 4 4.13 -3.95 -20.42
C GLY A 4 4.37 -3.40 -20.00
N ALA A 5 3.95 -3.36 -20.43
CA ALA A 5 4.23 -2.99 -19.82
C ALA A 5 4.66 -2.68 -19.31
N SER A 6 4.39 -2.86 -19.65
CA SER A 6 4.80 -2.72 -18.99
C SER A 6 5.22 -2.94 -18.38
N VAL A 7 5.00 -3.20 -18.67
CA VAL A 7 5.34 -3.54 -17.95
C VAL A 7 5.81 -4.00 -17.51
N LEU A 8 5.69 -4.47 -17.68
CA LEU A 8 6.10 -4.98 -17.10
C LEU A 8 6.82 -5.44 -17.12
N PRO A 9 6.93 -5.73 -17.28
CA PRO A 9 7.52 -6.29 -17.05
C PRO A 9 8.16 -6.70 -16.80
N SER A 10 8.17 -7.02 -16.97
CA SER A 10 8.57 -7.31 -16.63
C SER A 10 8.83 -7.74 -16.19
N ARG A 11 8.53 -8.05 -16.14
CA ARG A 11 8.53 -8.35 -15.48
C ARG A 11 8.08 -8.83 -15.12
N ARG A 12 7.40 -9.04 -15.08
CA ARG A 12 6.83 -9.49 -14.55
C ARG A 12 6.31 -10.34 -14.71
N ILE A 13 6.20 -10.46 -15.11
CA ILE A 13 5.68 -11.05 -15.00
C ILE A 13 5.17 -12.09 -14.76
N ASP A 14 4.28 -11.80 -15.33
CA ASP A 14 3.86 -13.12 -15.19
C ASP A 14 4.52 -13.91 -14.10
N THR A 15 5.45 -13.46 -13.54
CA THR A 15 6.23 -14.13 -12.53
C THR A 15 5.78 -13.80 -11.12
N ALA A 16 4.95 -12.78 -10.94
CA ALA A 16 4.44 -12.49 -9.62
C ALA A 16 3.29 -13.44 -9.31
N PRO A 17 3.38 -14.28 -8.27
CA PRO A 17 2.30 -15.19 -7.92
C PRO A 17 1.17 -14.51 -7.14
N VAL A 18 1.12 -13.19 -7.15
CA VAL A 18 0.15 -12.40 -6.38
C VAL A 18 -0.90 -11.87 -7.32
N ALA A 19 -2.16 -12.07 -6.99
CA ALA A 19 -3.26 -11.53 -7.78
C ALA A 19 -3.26 -10.01 -7.73
N ASP A 20 -3.81 -9.37 -8.77
CA ASP A 20 -3.91 -7.91 -8.85
C ASP A 20 -5.07 -7.37 -8.02
N THR A 21 -5.95 -8.23 -7.52
CA THR A 21 -7.09 -7.83 -6.73
C THR A 21 -7.23 -8.71 -5.50
N TRP A 22 -7.80 -8.12 -4.46
CA TRP A 22 -8.15 -8.82 -3.23
C TRP A 22 -9.51 -8.30 -2.78
N GLU A 23 -10.36 -9.19 -2.30
CA GLU A 23 -11.69 -8.81 -1.84
C GLU A 23 -12.02 -9.51 -0.54
N SER A 24 -12.76 -8.79 0.30
CA SER A 24 -13.47 -9.37 1.44
C SER A 24 -14.95 -9.00 1.28
N HIS A 25 -15.75 -9.34 2.31
CA HIS A 25 -17.17 -9.02 2.29
C HIS A 25 -17.44 -7.50 2.20
N THR A 26 -16.58 -6.68 2.81
CA THR A 26 -16.82 -5.24 2.93
C THR A 26 -15.74 -4.37 2.31
N ALA A 27 -14.68 -4.95 1.78
CA ALA A 27 -13.58 -4.16 1.22
C ALA A 27 -13.04 -4.80 -0.05
N ARG A 28 -12.43 -3.96 -0.88
CA ARG A 28 -11.80 -4.41 -2.11
C ARG A 28 -10.50 -3.66 -2.31
N CYS A 29 -9.53 -4.35 -2.89
CA CYS A 29 -8.21 -3.83 -3.13
C CYS A 29 -7.82 -4.10 -4.58
N VAL A 30 -7.23 -3.11 -5.24
CA VAL A 30 -6.70 -3.24 -6.58
C VAL A 30 -5.23 -2.84 -6.55
N THR A 31 -4.37 -3.71 -7.07
CA THR A 31 -2.93 -3.46 -7.14
C THR A 31 -2.55 -3.11 -8.56
N ARG A 32 -1.92 -1.97 -8.74
CA ARG A 32 -1.37 -1.55 -10.02
C ARG A 32 0.14 -1.63 -9.93
N TRP A 33 0.70 -2.60 -10.64
CA TRP A 33 2.14 -2.85 -10.64
C TRP A 33 2.84 -1.83 -11.53
N GLY A 34 3.94 -1.30 -11.04
CA GLY A 34 4.82 -0.43 -11.77
C GLY A 34 6.23 -1.00 -11.76
N ARG A 35 7.19 -0.20 -12.17
CA ARG A 35 8.57 -0.61 -12.19
C ARG A 35 9.09 -0.69 -10.75
N ALA A 36 9.45 -1.88 -10.33
CA ALA A 36 10.03 -2.16 -9.01
C ALA A 36 9.08 -1.87 -7.84
N GLY A 37 7.79 -1.66 -8.09
CA GLY A 37 6.86 -1.40 -7.01
C GLY A 37 5.41 -1.42 -7.43
N ALA A 38 4.54 -0.99 -6.53
CA ALA A 38 3.10 -1.05 -6.77
C ALA A 38 2.36 0.03 -6.01
N VAL A 39 1.21 0.42 -6.58
CA VAL A 39 0.21 1.23 -5.88
C VAL A 39 -0.95 0.31 -5.56
N ILE A 40 -1.26 0.17 -4.28
CA ILE A 40 -2.38 -0.64 -3.81
C ILE A 40 -3.49 0.29 -3.36
N SER A 41 -4.60 0.28 -4.08
CA SER A 41 -5.75 1.12 -3.80
C SER A 41 -6.83 0.30 -3.12
N LEU A 42 -7.39 0.84 -2.05
CA LEU A 42 -8.31 0.13 -1.18
C LEU A 42 -9.59 0.94 -1.01
N ASP A 43 -10.75 0.29 -1.16
CA ASP A 43 -12.02 0.94 -0.89
C ASP A 43 -12.88 0.03 0.00
N GLY A 44 -13.91 0.62 0.61
CA GLY A 44 -14.83 -0.07 1.49
C GLY A 44 -14.48 0.11 2.95
N GLU A 45 -14.60 -0.95 3.74
CA GLU A 45 -14.44 -0.90 5.20
C GLU A 45 -13.45 -1.93 5.68
N ILE A 46 -12.51 -1.51 6.52
CA ILE A 46 -11.54 -2.40 7.14
C ILE A 46 -11.82 -2.46 8.64
N ASP A 47 -12.07 -3.66 9.13
CA ASP A 47 -12.35 -3.91 10.54
C ASP A 47 -11.64 -5.19 10.99
N ALA A 48 -11.98 -5.67 12.18
CA ALA A 48 -11.31 -6.85 12.75
C ALA A 48 -11.52 -8.10 11.90
N SER A 49 -12.59 -8.16 11.09
CA SER A 49 -12.89 -9.37 10.32
C SER A 49 -12.01 -9.52 9.07
N ASN A 50 -11.43 -8.43 8.56
CA ASN A 50 -10.68 -8.49 7.31
C ASN A 50 -9.28 -7.86 7.37
N ALA A 51 -8.93 -7.19 8.48
CA ALA A 51 -7.66 -6.46 8.55
C ALA A 51 -6.45 -7.39 8.39
N ASP A 52 -6.44 -8.54 9.05
CA ASP A 52 -5.30 -9.46 8.97
C ASP A 52 -5.15 -10.03 7.57
N ALA A 53 -6.25 -10.41 6.93
CA ALA A 53 -6.20 -10.93 5.57
C ALA A 53 -5.68 -9.88 4.59
N LEU A 54 -6.10 -8.62 4.77
CA LEU A 54 -5.57 -7.53 3.97
C LEU A 54 -4.07 -7.38 4.18
N GLY A 55 -3.63 -7.41 5.44
CA GLY A 55 -2.21 -7.30 5.76
C GLY A 55 -1.39 -8.39 5.08
N ASP A 56 -1.89 -9.63 5.11
CA ASP A 56 -1.21 -10.76 4.45
C ASP A 56 -1.08 -10.52 2.95
N TYR A 57 -2.15 -10.03 2.33
CA TYR A 57 -2.13 -9.74 0.90
C TYR A 57 -1.09 -8.65 0.56
N VAL A 58 -1.09 -7.56 1.33
CA VAL A 58 -0.15 -6.47 1.11
C VAL A 58 1.28 -6.94 1.29
N GLN A 59 1.54 -7.79 2.30
CA GLN A 59 2.88 -8.34 2.52
C GLN A 59 3.32 -9.21 1.35
N GLN A 60 2.40 -9.97 0.76
CA GLN A 60 2.73 -10.76 -0.43
C GLN A 60 3.14 -9.85 -1.58
N CYS A 61 2.43 -8.74 -1.78
CA CYS A 61 2.79 -7.76 -2.80
C CYS A 61 4.16 -7.14 -2.51
N ALA A 62 4.38 -6.76 -1.24
CA ALA A 62 5.61 -6.07 -0.84
C ALA A 62 6.85 -6.91 -1.11
N ALA A 63 6.74 -8.24 -1.09
CA ALA A 63 7.86 -9.13 -1.36
C ALA A 63 8.47 -8.92 -2.76
N TYR A 64 7.71 -8.29 -3.67
CA TYR A 64 8.17 -8.03 -5.04
C TYR A 64 8.47 -6.55 -5.29
N CYS A 65 8.53 -5.75 -4.23
CA CYS A 65 8.60 -4.29 -4.35
C CYS A 65 9.87 -3.73 -3.76
N GLU A 66 10.39 -2.67 -4.39
CA GLU A 66 11.36 -1.75 -3.79
C GLU A 66 10.64 -0.52 -3.24
N TRP A 67 9.42 -0.26 -3.72
CA TRP A 67 8.58 0.80 -3.20
C TRP A 67 7.12 0.34 -3.21
N LEU A 68 6.33 0.89 -2.29
CA LEU A 68 4.93 0.53 -2.11
C LEU A 68 4.16 1.78 -1.70
N VAL A 69 3.08 2.06 -2.41
CA VAL A 69 2.17 3.16 -2.07
C VAL A 69 0.81 2.56 -1.75
N LEU A 70 0.31 2.85 -0.56
CA LEU A 70 -1.01 2.42 -0.12
C LEU A 70 -1.97 3.58 -0.27
N ASP A 71 -2.86 3.50 -1.24
CA ASP A 71 -3.86 4.54 -1.48
C ASP A 71 -5.15 4.17 -0.76
N LEU A 72 -5.37 4.77 0.39
CA LEU A 72 -6.51 4.52 1.26
C LEU A 72 -7.53 5.66 1.19
N SER A 73 -7.41 6.53 0.19
CA SER A 73 -8.23 7.73 0.11
C SER A 73 -9.72 7.44 -0.08
N ASP A 74 -10.05 6.27 -0.62
CA ASP A 74 -11.44 5.88 -0.86
C ASP A 74 -12.02 4.96 0.23
N LEU A 75 -11.27 4.69 1.30
CA LEU A 75 -11.82 3.94 2.42
C LEU A 75 -12.93 4.73 3.10
N GLU A 76 -14.03 4.04 3.41
CA GLU A 76 -15.16 4.63 4.12
C GLU A 76 -15.03 4.47 5.63
N PHE A 77 -14.37 3.39 6.06
CA PHE A 77 -14.17 3.10 7.47
C PHE A 77 -12.90 2.29 7.68
N ILE A 78 -12.18 2.60 8.76
CA ILE A 78 -11.05 1.80 9.21
C ILE A 78 -11.03 1.81 10.74
N GLY A 79 -11.00 0.61 11.34
CA GLY A 79 -10.93 0.49 12.79
C GLY A 79 -9.48 0.39 13.29
N THR A 80 -9.33 0.25 14.61
CA THR A 80 -8.01 0.20 15.24
C THR A 80 -7.19 -1.00 14.80
N THR A 81 -7.85 -2.13 14.49
CA THR A 81 -7.14 -3.29 13.95
C THR A 81 -6.51 -2.98 12.59
N GLY A 82 -7.18 -2.13 11.79
CA GLY A 82 -6.60 -1.67 10.53
C GLY A 82 -5.37 -0.82 10.75
N PHE A 83 -5.40 0.06 11.77
CA PHE A 83 -4.22 0.86 12.10
C PHE A 83 -3.05 -0.05 12.50
N SER A 84 -3.30 -1.08 13.30
CA SER A 84 -2.25 -2.03 13.69
C SER A 84 -1.64 -2.73 12.49
N VAL A 85 -2.46 -3.09 11.51
CA VAL A 85 -1.97 -3.70 10.27
C VAL A 85 -1.13 -2.71 9.48
N LEU A 86 -1.56 -1.45 9.38
CA LEU A 86 -0.78 -0.42 8.68
C LEU A 86 0.59 -0.21 9.32
N THR A 87 0.65 -0.17 10.66
CA THR A 87 1.93 -0.01 11.34
C THR A 87 2.83 -1.23 11.13
N THR A 88 2.27 -2.42 11.12
CA THR A 88 3.03 -3.64 10.86
C THR A 88 3.60 -3.64 9.44
N ILE A 89 2.77 -3.29 8.45
CA ILE A 89 3.22 -3.22 7.05
C ILE A 89 4.37 -2.21 6.94
N THR A 90 4.19 -1.01 7.50
CA THR A 90 5.18 0.05 7.42
C THR A 90 6.50 -0.36 8.08
N SER A 91 6.41 -0.99 9.24
CA SER A 91 7.58 -1.44 9.99
C SER A 91 8.35 -2.51 9.21
N ARG A 92 7.64 -3.47 8.64
CA ARG A 92 8.30 -4.53 7.85
C ARG A 92 8.92 -3.99 6.57
N CYS A 93 8.27 -3.03 5.93
CA CYS A 93 8.85 -2.38 4.76
C CYS A 93 10.14 -1.65 5.13
N ALA A 94 10.14 -0.95 6.27
CA ALA A 94 11.35 -0.25 6.73
C ALA A 94 12.49 -1.24 6.97
N ASP A 95 12.19 -2.37 7.62
CA ASP A 95 13.20 -3.40 7.89
C ASP A 95 13.77 -3.99 6.60
N ALA A 96 12.93 -4.13 5.59
CA ALA A 96 13.32 -4.67 4.29
C ALA A 96 13.85 -3.59 3.33
N ARG A 97 13.92 -2.34 3.79
CA ARG A 97 14.37 -1.18 3.00
C ARG A 97 13.48 -0.94 1.78
N ILE A 98 12.19 -1.16 1.96
CA ILE A 98 11.18 -0.85 0.95
C ILE A 98 10.60 0.52 1.29
N TYR A 99 10.64 1.45 0.33
CA TYR A 99 9.97 2.73 0.53
C TYR A 99 8.46 2.47 0.62
N CYS A 100 7.82 2.98 1.66
CA CYS A 100 6.38 2.77 1.85
C CYS A 100 5.76 4.10 2.27
N SER A 101 4.71 4.51 1.57
CA SER A 101 3.95 5.70 1.92
C SER A 101 2.46 5.41 1.81
N THR A 102 1.69 5.98 2.74
CA THR A 102 0.23 5.84 2.78
C THR A 102 -0.42 7.16 2.39
N VAL A 103 -1.40 7.09 1.48
CA VAL A 103 -2.26 8.23 1.14
C VAL A 103 -3.54 8.04 1.94
N PRO A 104 -3.74 8.81 3.06
CA PRO A 104 -4.75 8.40 4.03
C PRO A 104 -6.20 8.65 3.64
N GLY A 105 -6.55 9.79 3.07
CA GLY A 105 -7.94 10.12 2.87
C GLY A 105 -8.68 10.40 4.18
N PRO A 106 -10.01 10.71 4.13
CA PRO A 106 -10.74 11.19 5.32
C PRO A 106 -10.85 10.17 6.45
N ALA A 107 -11.20 8.92 6.14
CA ALA A 107 -11.42 7.91 7.18
C ALA A 107 -10.13 7.61 7.94
N VAL A 108 -9.05 7.40 7.21
CA VAL A 108 -7.76 7.10 7.82
C VAL A 108 -7.23 8.32 8.57
N THR A 109 -7.39 9.51 8.01
CA THR A 109 -6.96 10.75 8.69
C THR A 109 -7.62 10.87 10.05
N ARG A 110 -8.93 10.60 10.15
CA ARG A 110 -9.63 10.64 11.44
C ARG A 110 -9.04 9.65 12.43
N LEU A 111 -8.74 8.44 11.96
CA LEU A 111 -8.14 7.41 12.81
C LEU A 111 -6.75 7.81 13.27
N LEU A 112 -5.94 8.38 12.38
CA LEU A 112 -4.55 8.77 12.69
C LEU A 112 -4.50 9.87 13.73
N ARG A 113 -5.48 10.76 13.78
CA ARG A 113 -5.52 11.80 14.81
C ARG A 113 -5.55 11.21 16.22
N ILE A 114 -6.15 10.02 16.36
CA ILE A 114 -6.30 9.36 17.66
C ILE A 114 -5.14 8.40 17.89
N CYS A 115 -4.83 7.58 16.89
CA CYS A 115 -3.90 6.46 17.06
C CYS A 115 -2.45 6.84 16.78
N ASP A 116 -2.22 7.93 16.02
CA ASP A 116 -0.87 8.33 15.61
C ASP A 116 -0.66 9.84 15.79
N PRO A 117 -0.80 10.36 17.03
CA PRO A 117 -0.71 11.80 17.26
C PRO A 117 0.68 12.38 16.96
N THR A 118 1.71 11.55 16.92
CA THR A 118 3.07 12.01 16.63
C THR A 118 3.45 11.88 15.16
N ASN A 119 2.50 11.46 14.30
CA ASN A 119 2.73 11.32 12.86
C ASN A 119 3.88 10.38 12.54
N ALA A 120 3.94 9.24 13.22
CA ALA A 120 4.99 8.25 12.99
C ALA A 120 4.80 7.48 11.69
N LEU A 121 3.55 7.33 11.23
CA LEU A 121 3.26 6.63 9.99
C LEU A 121 3.59 7.53 8.80
N PRO A 122 4.46 7.09 7.87
CA PRO A 122 4.78 7.90 6.69
C PRO A 122 3.55 8.07 5.79
N THR A 123 3.19 9.32 5.51
CA THR A 123 2.03 9.61 4.67
C THR A 123 2.40 10.58 3.56
N SER A 124 1.59 10.56 2.51
CA SER A 124 1.67 11.50 1.40
C SER A 124 0.28 12.08 1.15
N ALA A 125 0.22 13.28 0.60
CA ALA A 125 -1.05 13.95 0.36
C ALA A 125 -1.82 13.32 -0.80
N SER A 126 -1.11 12.72 -1.75
CA SER A 126 -1.71 12.09 -2.93
C SER A 126 -0.80 10.99 -3.44
N VAL A 127 -1.34 10.14 -4.32
CA VAL A 127 -0.54 9.13 -5.00
C VAL A 127 0.57 9.79 -5.80
N SER A 128 0.25 10.90 -6.47
CA SER A 128 1.24 11.63 -7.26
C SER A 128 2.42 12.09 -6.39
N ASP A 129 2.12 12.63 -5.20
CA ASP A 129 3.18 13.07 -4.27
C ASP A 129 4.01 11.87 -3.80
N ALA A 130 3.36 10.74 -3.50
CA ALA A 130 4.07 9.54 -3.07
C ALA A 130 5.01 9.05 -4.16
N LEU A 131 4.54 9.04 -5.42
CA LEU A 131 5.37 8.60 -6.54
C LEU A 131 6.52 9.55 -6.81
N SER A 132 6.33 10.86 -6.59
CA SER A 132 7.43 11.82 -6.69
C SER A 132 8.51 11.53 -5.65
N GLY A 133 8.10 11.12 -4.44
CA GLY A 133 9.04 10.70 -3.42
C GLY A 133 9.85 9.48 -3.84
N VAL A 134 9.20 8.51 -4.48
CA VAL A 134 9.89 7.34 -5.03
C VAL A 134 10.95 7.76 -6.06
N GLN A 135 10.58 8.63 -6.99
CA GLN A 135 11.51 9.08 -8.01
C GLN A 135 12.70 9.82 -7.41
N GLY A 136 12.45 10.68 -6.42
CA GLY A 136 13.52 11.39 -5.73
C GLY A 136 14.52 10.45 -5.10
N LEU A 137 14.05 9.41 -4.44
CA LEU A 137 14.91 8.40 -3.82
C LEU A 137 15.72 7.63 -4.86
N ARG A 138 15.10 7.25 -5.97
CA ARG A 138 15.78 6.49 -7.01
C ARG A 138 16.83 7.32 -7.71
N GLN A 139 16.60 8.63 -7.86
CA GLN A 139 17.59 9.52 -8.47
C GLN A 139 18.75 9.81 -7.52
N ALA A 140 18.50 9.80 -6.22
CA ALA A 140 19.53 10.04 -5.21
C ALA A 140 20.51 8.88 -5.09
N ARG A 141 20.17 7.73 -5.63
CA ARG A 141 21.05 6.57 -5.65
C ARG A 141 21.96 6.63 -6.88
#